data_e7a072d988fff78bb9b1b16c20e95f20
#
_entry.id   e7a072d988fff78bb9b1b16c20e95f20
#
_cell.length_a   1.000
_cell.length_b   1.000
_cell.length_c   1.000
_cell.angle_alpha   90.00
_cell.angle_beta   90.00
_cell.angle_gamma   90.00
#
_symmetry.space_group_name_H-M   'P 1'
#
loop_
_entity.id
_entity.type
_entity.pdbx_description
1 polymer ?
#
loop_
_entity_poly.entity_id
_entity_poly.type
_entity_poly.pdbx_seq_one_letter_code
_entity_poly.pdbx_strand_id
1 'polypeptide(L)'
;MNYLNMQMKKKLAIIGGSYLQLPAVLKAKELGYEVHCFAWRDGAVCEAYADYFYPISIVEKEEILKECMRIGIDGITSIASDVAVLTVNYVASRMGLISNPDEYSEITTNKYLMRECFAKSSIPSPRYALAAKDNAYCIKGFEFPLIVKPTDRSGSRGVEKVLDPVQLGKAISRAQKDSFNGAAIIEEY
;
A
#
# COMPACT_ATOMS: atom_id res chain seq x y z
N MET A 1 8.45 -43.13 26.35
CA MET A 1 8.07 -41.72 26.55
C MET A 1 8.32 -40.96 25.23
N ASN A 2 7.29 -40.81 24.42
CA ASN A 2 7.38 -40.02 23.18
C ASN A 2 7.24 -38.55 23.54
N TYR A 3 8.35 -37.84 23.63
CA TYR A 3 8.31 -36.37 23.56
C TYR A 3 7.97 -36.00 22.13
N LEU A 4 6.67 -35.81 21.85
CA LEU A 4 6.20 -35.12 20.64
C LEU A 4 6.92 -33.76 20.60
N ASN A 5 7.83 -33.60 19.64
CA ASN A 5 8.33 -32.29 19.23
C ASN A 5 7.10 -31.45 18.83
N MET A 6 6.53 -30.70 19.76
CA MET A 6 5.61 -29.61 19.43
C MET A 6 6.44 -28.54 18.72
N GLN A 7 6.57 -28.70 17.43
CA GLN A 7 7.16 -27.68 16.58
C GLN A 7 6.28 -26.43 16.75
N MET A 8 6.81 -25.42 17.41
CA MET A 8 6.05 -24.16 17.61
C MET A 8 5.64 -23.62 16.24
N LYS A 9 4.36 -23.32 16.09
CA LYS A 9 3.84 -22.73 14.85
C LYS A 9 4.54 -21.40 14.59
N LYS A 10 4.97 -21.18 13.36
CA LYS A 10 5.44 -19.86 12.93
C LYS A 10 4.28 -18.87 12.95
N LYS A 11 4.57 -17.65 13.39
CA LYS A 11 3.59 -16.57 13.57
C LYS A 11 3.63 -15.62 12.40
N LEU A 12 2.50 -15.46 11.73
CA LEU A 12 2.37 -14.57 10.58
C LEU A 12 1.41 -13.41 10.90
N ALA A 13 1.91 -12.18 10.81
CA ALA A 13 1.07 -10.99 10.87
C ALA A 13 0.48 -10.70 9.48
N ILE A 14 -0.82 -10.43 9.42
CA ILE A 14 -1.53 -10.01 8.20
C ILE A 14 -2.12 -8.62 8.45
N ILE A 15 -1.71 -7.65 7.61
CA ILE A 15 -2.15 -6.26 7.69
C ILE A 15 -3.33 -6.06 6.74
N GLY A 16 -4.49 -5.72 7.33
CA GLY A 16 -5.77 -5.67 6.66
C GLY A 16 -6.64 -6.89 6.98
N GLY A 17 -7.94 -6.67 7.13
CA GLY A 17 -8.89 -7.67 7.61
C GLY A 17 -10.18 -7.79 6.81
N SER A 18 -10.28 -7.15 5.63
CA SER A 18 -11.45 -7.22 4.77
C SER A 18 -11.55 -8.57 4.03
N TYR A 19 -12.62 -8.75 3.27
CA TYR A 19 -12.77 -9.92 2.39
C TYR A 19 -11.62 -10.09 1.38
N LEU A 20 -10.91 -9.00 1.05
CA LEU A 20 -9.78 -9.03 0.14
C LEU A 20 -8.56 -9.73 0.75
N GLN A 21 -8.36 -9.66 2.07
CA GLN A 21 -7.27 -10.34 2.77
C GLN A 21 -7.65 -11.75 3.24
N LEU A 22 -8.93 -12.10 3.25
CA LEU A 22 -9.39 -13.41 3.70
C LEU A 22 -8.68 -14.60 3.03
N PRO A 23 -8.43 -14.60 1.71
CA PRO A 23 -7.68 -15.70 1.07
C PRO A 23 -6.28 -15.91 1.67
N ALA A 24 -5.58 -14.82 2.06
CA ALA A 24 -4.27 -14.92 2.70
C ALA A 24 -4.35 -15.52 4.11
N VAL A 25 -5.35 -15.11 4.89
CA VAL A 25 -5.63 -15.68 6.23
C VAL A 25 -5.89 -17.17 6.14
N LEU A 26 -6.80 -17.58 5.27
CA LEU A 26 -7.16 -18.99 5.11
C LEU A 26 -5.96 -19.82 4.63
N LYS A 27 -5.18 -19.32 3.66
CA LYS A 27 -4.00 -20.01 3.16
C LYS A 27 -2.90 -20.12 4.21
N ALA A 28 -2.67 -19.09 5.00
CA ALA A 28 -1.72 -19.13 6.09
C ALA A 28 -2.08 -20.20 7.14
N LYS A 29 -3.35 -20.31 7.49
CA LYS A 29 -3.84 -21.35 8.41
C LYS A 29 -3.71 -22.75 7.82
N GLU A 30 -4.03 -22.95 6.53
CA GLU A 30 -3.83 -24.20 5.81
C GLU A 30 -2.36 -24.65 5.84
N LEU A 31 -1.43 -23.69 5.73
CA LEU A 31 0.02 -23.92 5.81
C LEU A 31 0.54 -24.11 7.25
N GLY A 32 -0.34 -24.06 8.25
CA GLY A 32 0.00 -24.31 9.65
C GLY A 32 0.56 -23.09 10.42
N TYR A 33 0.47 -21.88 9.87
CA TYR A 33 0.85 -20.67 10.59
C TYR A 33 -0.16 -20.32 11.69
N GLU A 34 0.32 -19.70 12.76
CA GLU A 34 -0.49 -18.94 13.71
C GLU A 34 -0.70 -17.53 13.12
N VAL A 35 -1.95 -17.16 12.87
CA VAL A 35 -2.30 -15.93 12.13
C VAL A 35 -2.73 -14.82 13.07
N HIS A 36 -2.02 -13.70 13.03
CA HIS A 36 -2.27 -12.46 13.74
C HIS A 36 -2.76 -11.39 12.76
N CYS A 37 -4.04 -11.02 12.78
CA CYS A 37 -4.63 -10.08 11.83
C CYS A 37 -4.80 -8.70 12.48
N PHE A 38 -4.37 -7.65 11.77
CA PHE A 38 -4.44 -6.25 12.20
C PHE A 38 -5.34 -5.46 11.26
N ALA A 39 -6.43 -4.92 11.75
CA ALA A 39 -7.35 -4.10 10.95
C ALA A 39 -8.32 -3.32 11.84
N TRP A 40 -9.00 -2.32 11.28
CA TRP A 40 -10.21 -1.80 11.88
C TRP A 40 -11.25 -2.93 12.04
N ARG A 41 -11.98 -2.92 13.15
CA ARG A 41 -12.98 -3.96 13.41
C ARG A 41 -14.16 -3.87 12.45
N ASP A 42 -14.57 -2.65 12.10
CA ASP A 42 -15.66 -2.44 11.15
C ASP A 42 -15.31 -2.99 9.76
N GLY A 43 -16.12 -3.93 9.27
CA GLY A 43 -15.88 -4.64 8.01
C GLY A 43 -14.75 -5.67 8.03
N ALA A 44 -14.20 -6.03 9.19
CA ALA A 44 -13.10 -6.98 9.33
C ALA A 44 -13.57 -8.44 9.27
N VAL A 45 -13.88 -8.95 8.09
CA VAL A 45 -14.27 -10.36 7.87
C VAL A 45 -13.24 -11.34 8.45
N CYS A 46 -11.95 -11.00 8.39
CA CYS A 46 -10.85 -11.86 8.87
C CYS A 46 -10.85 -12.07 10.40
N GLU A 47 -11.56 -11.25 11.19
CA GLU A 47 -11.69 -11.42 12.65
C GLU A 47 -12.22 -12.82 13.01
N ALA A 48 -13.14 -13.35 12.19
CA ALA A 48 -13.74 -14.68 12.44
C ALA A 48 -12.80 -15.86 12.07
N TYR A 49 -11.72 -15.61 11.35
CA TYR A 49 -10.87 -16.66 10.77
C TYR A 49 -9.44 -16.66 11.28
N ALA A 50 -8.89 -15.50 11.70
CA ALA A 50 -7.57 -15.40 12.28
C ALA A 50 -7.50 -16.07 13.66
N ASP A 51 -6.33 -16.51 14.09
CA ASP A 51 -6.14 -17.04 15.44
C ASP A 51 -6.20 -15.91 16.48
N TYR A 52 -5.68 -14.73 16.09
CA TYR A 52 -5.74 -13.50 16.90
C TYR A 52 -6.09 -12.30 16.02
N PHE A 53 -6.94 -11.44 16.54
CA PHE A 53 -7.35 -10.20 15.87
C PHE A 53 -7.03 -8.99 16.74
N TYR A 54 -6.42 -7.97 16.14
CA TYR A 54 -6.01 -6.73 16.76
C TYR A 54 -6.73 -5.56 16.08
N PRO A 55 -7.61 -4.83 16.80
CA PRO A 55 -8.37 -3.72 16.22
C PRO A 55 -7.51 -2.45 16.10
N ILE A 56 -6.38 -2.56 15.42
CA ILE A 56 -5.41 -1.49 15.17
C ILE A 56 -5.47 -1.14 13.69
N SER A 57 -5.58 0.16 13.39
CA SER A 57 -5.60 0.63 12.01
C SER A 57 -4.34 0.24 11.25
N ILE A 58 -4.49 -0.15 9.99
CA ILE A 58 -3.36 -0.54 9.12
C ILE A 58 -2.35 0.59 8.88
N VAL A 59 -2.66 1.84 9.24
CA VAL A 59 -1.75 2.99 9.13
C VAL A 59 -1.04 3.33 10.45
N GLU A 60 -1.45 2.73 11.56
CA GLU A 60 -0.84 2.89 12.89
C GLU A 60 0.42 2.00 13.02
N LYS A 61 1.40 2.25 12.15
CA LYS A 61 2.55 1.37 11.96
C LYS A 61 3.42 1.21 13.21
N GLU A 62 3.52 2.23 14.07
CA GLU A 62 4.27 2.21 15.32
C GLU A 62 3.59 1.30 16.36
N GLU A 63 2.27 1.36 16.45
CA GLU A 63 1.49 0.51 17.36
C GLU A 63 1.51 -0.95 16.90
N ILE A 64 1.36 -1.18 15.59
CA ILE A 64 1.49 -2.51 15.00
C ILE A 64 2.89 -3.08 15.23
N LEU A 65 3.96 -2.29 15.06
CA LEU A 65 5.33 -2.72 15.33
C LEU A 65 5.49 -3.17 16.78
N LYS A 66 5.04 -2.35 17.74
CA LYS A 66 5.10 -2.68 19.17
C LYS A 66 4.42 -4.01 19.48
N GLU A 67 3.24 -4.23 18.90
CA GLU A 67 2.49 -5.45 19.12
C GLU A 67 3.15 -6.65 18.42
N CYS A 68 3.64 -6.50 17.19
CA CYS A 68 4.39 -7.53 16.49
C CYS A 68 5.67 -7.96 17.23
N MET A 69 6.39 -7.01 17.84
CA MET A 69 7.55 -7.30 18.69
C MET A 69 7.14 -8.09 19.93
N ARG A 70 6.03 -7.73 20.60
CA ARG A 70 5.50 -8.45 21.77
C ARG A 70 5.09 -9.88 21.42
N ILE A 71 4.50 -10.09 20.26
CA ILE A 71 4.08 -11.41 19.75
C ILE A 71 5.29 -12.24 19.35
N GLY A 72 6.35 -11.61 18.82
CA GLY A 72 7.50 -12.28 18.22
C GLY A 72 7.10 -12.96 16.90
N ILE A 73 6.59 -12.18 15.94
CA ILE A 73 6.20 -12.71 14.64
C ILE A 73 7.41 -13.18 13.83
N ASP A 74 7.21 -14.21 12.99
CA ASP A 74 8.23 -14.74 12.07
C ASP A 74 8.12 -14.13 10.66
N GLY A 75 6.99 -13.47 10.37
CA GLY A 75 6.74 -12.83 9.09
C GLY A 75 5.55 -11.88 9.14
N ILE A 76 5.49 -10.98 8.18
CA ILE A 76 4.40 -10.02 8.02
C ILE A 76 4.08 -9.84 6.55
N THR A 77 2.81 -9.72 6.21
CA THR A 77 2.37 -9.53 4.83
C THR A 77 1.02 -8.82 4.74
N SER A 78 0.67 -8.41 3.53
CA SER A 78 -0.68 -7.99 3.13
C SER A 78 -0.90 -8.35 1.66
N ILE A 79 -2.15 -8.45 1.26
CA ILE A 79 -2.56 -8.55 -0.15
C ILE A 79 -3.65 -7.52 -0.45
N ALA A 80 -3.75 -7.11 -1.72
CA ALA A 80 -4.80 -6.23 -2.24
C ALA A 80 -4.97 -4.89 -1.48
N SER A 81 -3.89 -4.36 -0.88
CA SER A 81 -3.92 -3.06 -0.20
C SER A 81 -2.58 -2.34 -0.34
N ASP A 82 -2.54 -1.32 -1.21
CA ASP A 82 -1.34 -0.50 -1.40
C ASP A 82 -0.93 0.21 -0.11
N VAL A 83 -1.91 0.71 0.66
CA VAL A 83 -1.65 1.43 1.92
C VAL A 83 -0.98 0.53 2.97
N ALA A 84 -1.37 -0.75 3.02
CA ALA A 84 -0.81 -1.71 3.97
C ALA A 84 0.68 -2.02 3.70
N VAL A 85 1.15 -1.87 2.45
CA VAL A 85 2.55 -2.16 2.07
C VAL A 85 3.54 -1.30 2.86
N LEU A 86 3.20 -0.02 3.12
CA LEU A 86 4.05 0.87 3.92
C LEU A 86 4.22 0.35 5.35
N THR A 87 3.14 -0.11 5.97
CA THR A 87 3.17 -0.69 7.32
C THR A 87 3.89 -2.04 7.34
N VAL A 88 3.65 -2.91 6.36
CA VAL A 88 4.35 -4.19 6.22
C VAL A 88 5.87 -3.96 6.15
N ASN A 89 6.33 -3.08 5.27
CA ASN A 89 7.75 -2.75 5.13
C ASN A 89 8.33 -2.14 6.40
N TYR A 90 7.62 -1.19 7.01
CA TYR A 90 8.06 -0.53 8.23
C TYR A 90 8.30 -1.51 9.38
N VAL A 91 7.37 -2.43 9.59
CA VAL A 91 7.47 -3.44 10.66
C VAL A 91 8.53 -4.48 10.34
N ALA A 92 8.52 -5.02 9.10
CA ALA A 92 9.46 -6.05 8.68
C ALA A 92 10.92 -5.57 8.79
N SER A 93 11.22 -4.38 8.28
CA SER A 93 12.56 -3.77 8.34
C SER A 93 13.06 -3.64 9.79
N ARG A 94 12.20 -3.15 10.71
CA ARG A 94 12.59 -2.94 12.12
C ARG A 94 12.71 -4.20 12.95
N MET A 95 12.07 -5.28 12.51
CA MET A 95 12.17 -6.60 13.14
C MET A 95 13.24 -7.49 12.48
N GLY A 96 13.96 -7.01 11.47
CA GLY A 96 14.96 -7.81 10.74
C GLY A 96 14.32 -8.92 9.90
N LEU A 97 13.04 -8.79 9.54
CA LEU A 97 12.32 -9.71 8.67
C LEU A 97 12.54 -9.33 7.20
N ILE A 98 12.13 -10.21 6.28
CA ILE A 98 12.21 -9.94 4.84
C ILE A 98 11.34 -8.71 4.51
N SER A 99 11.98 -7.67 3.94
CA SER A 99 11.34 -6.43 3.54
C SER A 99 12.00 -5.86 2.30
N ASN A 100 11.32 -4.94 1.62
CA ASN A 100 12.01 -4.06 0.67
C ASN A 100 12.87 -3.05 1.44
N PRO A 101 13.98 -2.54 0.86
CA PRO A 101 14.73 -1.44 1.45
C PRO A 101 13.83 -0.23 1.70
N ASP A 102 14.02 0.44 2.85
CA ASP A 102 13.17 1.56 3.30
C ASP A 102 13.10 2.69 2.25
N GLU A 103 14.18 2.93 1.50
CA GLU A 103 14.28 3.93 0.43
C GLU A 103 13.31 3.69 -0.74
N TYR A 104 12.84 2.44 -0.93
CA TYR A 104 11.88 2.08 -1.98
C TYR A 104 10.45 1.97 -1.49
N SER A 105 10.21 2.16 -0.19
CA SER A 105 8.86 1.96 0.38
C SER A 105 7.81 2.87 -0.27
N GLU A 106 8.10 4.16 -0.43
CA GLU A 106 7.17 5.11 -1.03
C GLU A 106 6.97 4.91 -2.54
N ILE A 107 7.98 4.38 -3.24
CA ILE A 107 7.91 4.12 -4.69
C ILE A 107 6.79 3.13 -5.02
N THR A 108 6.49 2.20 -4.12
CA THR A 108 5.45 1.19 -4.33
C THR A 108 4.03 1.74 -4.31
N THR A 109 3.82 2.90 -3.71
CA THR A 109 2.49 3.51 -3.52
C THR A 109 2.34 4.88 -4.18
N ASN A 110 3.44 5.63 -4.33
CA ASN A 110 3.45 6.95 -4.96
C ASN A 110 3.74 6.84 -6.46
N LYS A 111 2.73 7.15 -7.27
CA LYS A 111 2.79 7.00 -8.73
C LYS A 111 3.83 7.89 -9.39
N TYR A 112 4.07 9.09 -8.86
CA TYR A 112 5.11 9.97 -9.37
C TYR A 112 6.51 9.40 -9.10
N LEU A 113 6.79 8.99 -7.87
CA LEU A 113 8.06 8.35 -7.52
C LEU A 113 8.28 7.05 -8.28
N MET A 114 7.22 6.29 -8.53
CA MET A 114 7.27 5.10 -9.38
C MET A 114 7.70 5.46 -10.81
N ARG A 115 7.16 6.52 -11.42
CA ARG A 115 7.57 6.99 -12.76
C ARG A 115 9.01 7.46 -12.79
N GLU A 116 9.46 8.19 -11.76
CA GLU A 116 10.86 8.58 -11.60
C GLU A 116 11.79 7.36 -11.56
N CYS A 117 11.40 6.33 -10.82
CA CYS A 117 12.15 5.08 -10.73
C CYS A 117 12.21 4.37 -12.10
N PHE A 118 11.09 4.31 -12.82
CA PHE A 118 11.04 3.71 -14.16
C PHE A 118 11.92 4.47 -15.16
N ALA A 119 11.89 5.81 -15.12
CA ALA A 119 12.73 6.65 -15.98
C ALA A 119 14.24 6.42 -15.72
N LYS A 120 14.63 6.38 -14.44
CA LYS A 120 16.03 6.09 -14.05
C LYS A 120 16.49 4.69 -14.46
N SER A 121 15.56 3.74 -14.52
CA SER A 121 15.82 2.34 -14.89
C SER A 121 15.59 2.06 -16.38
N SER A 122 15.34 3.09 -17.19
CA SER A 122 15.03 2.97 -18.63
C SER A 122 13.83 2.05 -18.93
N ILE A 123 12.87 1.96 -18.00
CA ILE A 123 11.64 1.20 -18.18
C ILE A 123 10.64 2.07 -18.95
N PRO A 124 10.06 1.58 -20.06
CA PRO A 124 9.08 2.33 -20.82
C PRO A 124 7.88 2.76 -19.96
N SER A 125 7.52 4.01 -20.02
CA SER A 125 6.35 4.56 -19.33
C SER A 125 5.81 5.76 -20.11
N PRO A 126 4.51 6.15 -19.95
CA PRO A 126 4.01 7.38 -20.54
C PRO A 126 4.79 8.58 -20.04
N ARG A 127 4.81 9.67 -20.80
CA ARG A 127 5.31 10.95 -20.27
C ARG A 127 4.46 11.37 -19.09
N TYR A 128 5.09 11.95 -18.10
CA TYR A 128 4.42 12.31 -16.85
C TYR A 128 4.94 13.64 -16.30
N ALA A 129 4.10 14.31 -15.54
CA ALA A 129 4.43 15.54 -14.82
C ALA A 129 3.79 15.53 -13.43
N LEU A 130 4.48 16.09 -12.46
CA LEU A 130 3.92 16.35 -11.14
C LEU A 130 3.16 17.66 -11.15
N ALA A 131 1.94 17.66 -10.64
CA ALA A 131 1.24 18.84 -10.20
C ALA A 131 1.32 18.90 -8.67
N ALA A 132 2.28 19.68 -8.17
CA ALA A 132 2.50 19.87 -6.76
C ALA A 132 1.34 20.63 -6.09
N LYS A 133 1.32 20.66 -4.76
CA LYS A 133 0.27 21.27 -3.96
C LYS A 133 0.03 22.78 -4.28
N ASP A 134 1.05 23.46 -4.74
CA ASP A 134 1.03 24.87 -5.16
C ASP A 134 0.53 25.08 -6.60
N ASN A 135 0.04 24.03 -7.26
CA ASN A 135 -0.37 23.97 -8.66
C ASN A 135 0.76 24.25 -9.67
N ALA A 136 2.02 24.21 -9.27
CA ALA A 136 3.12 24.26 -10.21
C ALA A 136 3.20 22.94 -10.99
N TYR A 137 3.07 23.01 -12.32
CA TYR A 137 3.27 21.88 -13.22
C TYR A 137 3.74 22.33 -14.62
N CYS A 138 4.40 21.44 -15.34
CA CYS A 138 4.83 21.70 -16.71
C CYS A 138 4.43 20.51 -17.60
N ILE A 139 3.60 20.79 -18.60
CA ILE A 139 3.14 19.81 -19.60
C ILE A 139 3.58 20.20 -21.02
N LYS A 140 4.71 20.95 -21.13
CA LYS A 140 5.23 21.34 -22.45
C LYS A 140 5.50 20.08 -23.30
N GLY A 141 4.88 20.04 -24.47
CA GLY A 141 5.01 18.95 -25.42
C GLY A 141 4.17 17.72 -25.11
N PHE A 142 3.24 17.77 -24.14
CA PHE A 142 2.27 16.69 -23.93
C PHE A 142 1.13 16.82 -24.93
N GLU A 143 0.60 15.67 -25.34
CA GLU A 143 -0.54 15.56 -26.25
C GLU A 143 -1.79 15.06 -25.50
N PHE A 144 -2.94 15.66 -25.81
CA PHE A 144 -4.22 15.19 -25.27
C PHE A 144 -4.72 13.96 -26.04
N PRO A 145 -5.44 13.05 -25.36
CA PRO A 145 -5.93 13.13 -23.99
C PRO A 145 -4.86 12.84 -22.94
N LEU A 146 -5.06 13.38 -21.73
CA LEU A 146 -4.22 13.14 -20.57
C LEU A 146 -4.97 12.38 -19.48
N ILE A 147 -4.24 11.67 -18.63
CA ILE A 147 -4.77 11.12 -17.38
C ILE A 147 -4.26 11.98 -16.24
N VAL A 148 -5.17 12.43 -15.39
CA VAL A 148 -4.88 13.13 -14.14
C VAL A 148 -5.37 12.27 -12.98
N LYS A 149 -4.52 12.06 -11.97
CA LYS A 149 -4.85 11.22 -10.81
C LYS A 149 -4.03 11.61 -9.57
N PRO A 150 -4.52 11.32 -8.35
CA PRO A 150 -3.73 11.48 -7.14
C PRO A 150 -2.45 10.65 -7.19
N THR A 151 -1.35 11.18 -6.62
CA THR A 151 -0.06 10.43 -6.57
C THR A 151 -0.15 9.19 -5.70
N ASP A 152 -1.00 9.17 -4.68
CA ASP A 152 -0.97 8.27 -3.53
C ASP A 152 -2.31 7.59 -3.19
N ARG A 153 -3.25 7.55 -4.14
CA ARG A 153 -4.53 6.84 -3.98
C ARG A 153 -4.57 5.56 -4.80
N SER A 154 -5.28 4.56 -4.28
CA SER A 154 -5.56 3.28 -4.94
C SER A 154 -7.04 3.16 -5.36
N GLY A 155 -7.38 2.07 -6.05
CA GLY A 155 -8.76 1.77 -6.42
C GLY A 155 -9.37 2.75 -7.42
N SER A 156 -8.58 3.32 -8.32
CA SER A 156 -9.01 4.29 -9.36
C SER A 156 -9.68 5.55 -8.82
N ARG A 157 -9.53 5.87 -7.53
CA ARG A 157 -10.09 7.08 -6.92
C ARG A 157 -9.41 8.32 -7.46
N GLY A 158 -10.20 9.30 -7.88
CA GLY A 158 -9.70 10.57 -8.39
C GLY A 158 -8.97 10.49 -9.74
N VAL A 159 -9.12 9.39 -10.50
CA VAL A 159 -8.56 9.23 -11.84
C VAL A 159 -9.51 9.84 -12.86
N GLU A 160 -9.02 10.75 -13.69
CA GLU A 160 -9.80 11.44 -14.71
C GLU A 160 -9.05 11.47 -16.04
N LYS A 161 -9.77 11.17 -17.14
CA LYS A 161 -9.29 11.37 -18.50
C LYS A 161 -9.68 12.77 -18.95
N VAL A 162 -8.69 13.57 -19.29
CA VAL A 162 -8.82 14.97 -19.68
C VAL A 162 -8.63 15.08 -21.20
N LEU A 163 -9.65 15.60 -21.90
CA LEU A 163 -9.66 15.63 -23.36
C LEU A 163 -9.09 16.92 -23.93
N ASP A 164 -9.11 18.01 -23.18
CA ASP A 164 -8.69 19.33 -23.62
C ASP A 164 -8.07 20.17 -22.49
N PRO A 165 -7.30 21.22 -22.81
CA PRO A 165 -6.64 22.06 -21.81
C PRO A 165 -7.57 22.77 -20.83
N VAL A 166 -8.82 23.06 -21.23
CA VAL A 166 -9.78 23.83 -20.40
C VAL A 166 -10.17 23.01 -19.16
N GLN A 167 -10.21 21.69 -19.29
CA GLN A 167 -10.59 20.77 -18.21
C GLN A 167 -9.45 20.52 -17.24
N LEU A 168 -8.19 20.71 -17.66
CA LEU A 168 -6.99 20.26 -16.96
C LEU A 168 -6.89 20.82 -15.54
N GLY A 169 -7.04 22.12 -15.35
CA GLY A 169 -6.92 22.75 -14.03
C GLY A 169 -7.94 22.24 -13.02
N LYS A 170 -9.17 21.98 -13.46
CA LYS A 170 -10.22 21.41 -12.60
C LYS A 170 -9.93 19.95 -12.24
N ALA A 171 -9.43 19.16 -13.19
CA ALA A 171 -9.04 17.77 -12.95
C ALA A 171 -7.88 17.67 -11.94
N ILE A 172 -6.87 18.52 -12.08
CA ILE A 172 -5.75 18.62 -11.14
C ILE A 172 -6.27 18.95 -9.73
N SER A 173 -7.10 19.97 -9.58
CA SER A 173 -7.65 20.37 -8.28
C SER A 173 -8.45 19.26 -7.60
N ARG A 174 -9.22 18.48 -8.37
CA ARG A 174 -9.95 17.31 -7.84
C ARG A 174 -9.00 16.21 -7.39
N ALA A 175 -8.01 15.86 -8.22
CA ALA A 175 -7.03 14.83 -7.88
C ALA A 175 -6.20 15.21 -6.65
N GLN A 176 -5.80 16.47 -6.52
CA GLN A 176 -5.08 16.99 -5.35
C GLN A 176 -5.93 16.93 -4.07
N LYS A 177 -7.22 17.23 -4.17
CA LYS A 177 -8.17 17.12 -3.04
C LYS A 177 -8.31 15.69 -2.55
N ASP A 178 -8.27 14.72 -3.47
CA ASP A 178 -8.38 13.31 -3.15
C ASP A 178 -7.05 12.70 -2.67
N SER A 179 -5.92 13.35 -2.95
CA SER A 179 -4.59 12.89 -2.55
C SER A 179 -4.34 13.12 -1.06
N PHE A 180 -3.64 12.19 -0.41
CA PHE A 180 -3.21 12.34 0.99
C PHE A 180 -2.13 13.41 1.15
N ASN A 181 -1.22 13.53 0.18
CA ASN A 181 -0.15 14.52 0.19
C ASN A 181 -0.49 15.81 -0.58
N GLY A 182 -1.69 15.89 -1.17
CA GLY A 182 -2.15 17.05 -1.92
C GLY A 182 -1.51 17.21 -3.30
N ALA A 183 -0.89 16.16 -3.87
CA ALA A 183 -0.27 16.20 -5.18
C ALA A 183 -1.01 15.32 -6.19
N ALA A 184 -0.96 15.72 -7.48
CA ALA A 184 -1.48 14.94 -8.58
C ALA A 184 -0.37 14.61 -9.59
N ILE A 185 -0.51 13.51 -10.29
CA ILE A 185 0.31 13.18 -11.47
C ILE A 185 -0.53 13.36 -12.72
N ILE A 186 0.09 13.90 -13.76
CA ILE A 186 -0.46 14.07 -15.11
C ILE A 186 0.32 13.13 -16.00
N GLU A 187 -0.36 12.31 -16.77
CA GLU A 187 0.27 11.33 -17.69
C GLU A 187 -0.36 11.42 -19.06
N GLU A 188 0.39 11.17 -20.11
CA GLU A 188 -0.17 10.90 -21.43
C GLU A 188 -0.99 9.61 -21.42
N TYR A 189 -2.08 9.59 -22.22
CA TYR A 189 -3.01 8.46 -22.28
C TYR A 189 -2.58 7.40 -23.27
#